data_67c89c5359cb3cee34b192884a6dbf89
#
_entry.id   67c89c5359cb3cee34b192884a6dbf89
#
_cell.length_a   1.000
_cell.length_b   1.000
_cell.length_c   1.000
_cell.angle_alpha   90.00
_cell.angle_beta   90.00
_cell.angle_gamma   90.00
#
_symmetry.space_group_name_H-M   'P 1'
#
loop_
_entity.id
_entity.type
_entity.pdbx_description
1 polymer ?
#
loop_
_entity_poly.entity_id
_entity_poly.type
_entity_poly.pdbx_seq_one_letter_code
_entity_poly.pdbx_strand_id
1 'polypeptide(L)'
;MAGSVLIVGVGLGLSASLARLFHSEKKTICLASRNTEKLASLKEETNAHVYTCDAADPIHVEELFKKTDEAIGTPEIVIYNPSARVRGSIADLDPHETKKAIEITCYGGFLVAQQAAKRMLK
;
A
#
# COMPACT_ATOMS: atom_id res chain seq x y z
N MET A 1 -13.57 7.00 -18.95
CA MET A 1 -13.98 6.25 -17.75
C MET A 1 -12.94 6.38 -16.66
N ALA A 2 -13.38 6.68 -15.44
CA ALA A 2 -12.46 6.77 -14.33
C ALA A 2 -11.93 5.37 -13.99
N GLY A 3 -10.66 5.21 -13.77
CA GLY A 3 -10.06 3.98 -13.32
C GLY A 3 -10.02 3.88 -11.81
N SER A 4 -9.29 2.91 -11.29
CA SER A 4 -9.12 2.68 -9.87
C SER A 4 -7.66 2.53 -9.50
N VAL A 5 -7.34 2.91 -8.25
CA VAL A 5 -5.97 2.92 -7.74
C VAL A 5 -5.93 2.28 -6.37
N LEU A 6 -4.96 1.40 -6.16
CA LEU A 6 -4.61 0.89 -4.84
C LEU A 6 -3.25 1.45 -4.45
N ILE A 7 -3.17 2.13 -3.31
CA ILE A 7 -1.91 2.65 -2.77
C ILE A 7 -1.61 1.91 -1.48
N VAL A 8 -0.50 1.21 -1.44
CA VAL A 8 -0.02 0.48 -0.27
C VAL A 8 1.12 1.26 0.39
N GLY A 9 1.04 1.44 1.69
CA GLY A 9 2.03 2.22 2.44
C GLY A 9 1.67 3.70 2.48
N VAL A 10 0.48 4.02 2.99
CA VAL A 10 0.00 5.40 3.00
C VAL A 10 0.34 6.10 4.31
N GLY A 11 1.01 7.22 4.19
CA GLY A 11 1.26 8.17 5.26
C GLY A 11 0.76 9.55 4.83
N LEU A 12 1.28 10.60 5.48
CA LEU A 12 0.85 11.97 5.21
C LEU A 12 1.69 12.69 4.15
N GLY A 13 2.70 12.02 3.60
CA GLY A 13 3.59 12.60 2.58
C GLY A 13 3.20 12.25 1.15
N LEU A 14 4.14 11.62 0.42
CA LEU A 14 3.98 11.31 -1.01
C LEU A 14 2.69 10.53 -1.32
N SER A 15 2.39 9.49 -0.55
CA SER A 15 1.19 8.68 -0.80
C SER A 15 -0.10 9.47 -0.63
N ALA A 16 -0.16 10.39 0.33
CA ALA A 16 -1.32 11.26 0.50
C ALA A 16 -1.46 12.21 -0.70
N SER A 17 -0.36 12.76 -1.19
CA SER A 17 -0.36 13.61 -2.38
C SER A 17 -0.82 12.85 -3.62
N LEU A 18 -0.40 11.61 -3.77
CA LEU A 18 -0.85 10.74 -4.86
C LEU A 18 -2.35 10.43 -4.76
N ALA A 19 -2.84 10.15 -3.55
CA ALA A 19 -4.26 9.92 -3.34
C ALA A 19 -5.10 11.13 -3.76
N ARG A 20 -4.66 12.33 -3.40
CA ARG A 20 -5.34 13.58 -3.80
C ARG A 20 -5.30 13.80 -5.30
N LEU A 21 -4.15 13.52 -5.92
CA LEU A 21 -4.01 13.64 -7.37
C LEU A 21 -4.98 12.71 -8.09
N PHE A 22 -4.99 11.43 -7.73
CA PHE A 22 -5.89 10.46 -8.37
C PHE A 22 -7.36 10.76 -8.10
N HIS A 23 -7.67 11.30 -6.92
CA HIS A 23 -9.02 11.77 -6.63
C HIS A 23 -9.41 12.91 -7.56
N SER A 24 -8.51 13.87 -7.81
CA SER A 24 -8.75 14.96 -8.74
C SER A 24 -8.94 14.47 -10.18
N GLU A 25 -8.34 13.33 -10.52
CA GLU A 25 -8.52 12.65 -11.80
C GLU A 25 -9.77 11.75 -11.82
N LYS A 26 -10.59 11.83 -10.79
CA LYS A 26 -11.85 11.09 -10.63
C LYS A 26 -11.69 9.56 -10.58
N LYS A 27 -10.55 9.09 -10.09
CA LYS A 27 -10.32 7.67 -9.89
C LYS A 27 -10.88 7.23 -8.54
N THR A 28 -11.31 5.99 -8.46
CA THR A 28 -11.72 5.36 -7.19
C THR A 28 -10.47 4.85 -6.49
N ILE A 29 -10.35 5.10 -5.18
CA ILE A 29 -9.11 4.91 -4.45
C ILE A 29 -9.27 3.93 -3.29
N CYS A 30 -8.35 2.97 -3.19
CA CYS A 30 -8.14 2.16 -1.99
C CYS A 30 -6.79 2.53 -1.39
N LEU A 31 -6.76 2.69 -0.08
CA LEU A 31 -5.55 3.01 0.67
C LEU A 31 -5.29 1.90 1.69
N ALA A 32 -4.05 1.48 1.81
CA ALA A 32 -3.65 0.48 2.79
C ALA A 32 -2.48 0.98 3.63
N SER A 33 -2.56 0.74 4.93
CA SER A 33 -1.53 1.12 5.90
C SER A 33 -1.64 0.23 7.13
N ARG A 34 -0.56 0.10 7.89
CA ARG A 34 -0.60 -0.62 9.17
C ARG A 34 -1.43 0.13 10.20
N ASN A 35 -1.40 1.45 10.17
CA ASN A 35 -2.18 2.31 11.06
C ASN A 35 -3.08 3.20 10.21
N THR A 36 -4.38 2.92 10.24
CA THR A 36 -5.37 3.63 9.43
C THR A 36 -6.00 4.83 10.15
N GLU A 37 -5.81 4.98 11.45
CA GLU A 37 -6.38 6.09 12.21
C GLU A 37 -5.90 7.45 11.69
N LYS A 38 -4.63 7.55 11.33
CA LYS A 38 -4.05 8.76 10.77
C LYS A 38 -4.59 9.13 9.38
N LEU A 39 -5.32 8.22 8.74
CA LEU A 39 -5.85 8.41 7.39
C LEU A 39 -7.30 8.89 7.36
N ALA A 40 -7.92 9.13 8.52
CA ALA A 40 -9.34 9.51 8.58
C ALA A 40 -9.65 10.76 7.75
N SER A 41 -8.82 11.79 7.86
CA SER A 41 -8.99 13.03 7.09
C SER A 41 -8.80 12.79 5.58
N LEU A 42 -7.79 12.03 5.21
CA LEU A 42 -7.51 11.71 3.81
C LEU A 42 -8.65 10.86 3.20
N LYS A 43 -9.17 9.91 3.97
CA LYS A 43 -10.31 9.09 3.56
C LYS A 43 -11.52 9.96 3.25
N GLU A 44 -11.83 10.90 4.13
CA GLU A 44 -12.96 11.81 3.94
C GLU A 44 -12.74 12.71 2.72
N GLU A 45 -11.53 13.26 2.60
CA GLU A 45 -11.14 14.16 1.51
C GLU A 45 -11.20 13.48 0.14
N THR A 46 -10.79 12.22 0.03
CA THR A 46 -10.69 11.49 -1.22
C THR A 46 -11.79 10.46 -1.44
N ASN A 47 -12.67 10.29 -0.48
CA ASN A 47 -13.71 9.25 -0.49
C ASN A 47 -13.13 7.84 -0.68
N ALA A 48 -11.94 7.60 -0.16
CA ALA A 48 -11.21 6.35 -0.34
C ALA A 48 -11.73 5.23 0.54
N HIS A 49 -11.58 4.00 0.06
CA HIS A 49 -11.70 2.81 0.91
C HIS A 49 -10.36 2.61 1.62
N VAL A 50 -10.37 2.43 2.93
CA VAL A 50 -9.15 2.32 3.73
C VAL A 50 -9.11 0.97 4.43
N TYR A 51 -7.99 0.26 4.29
CA TYR A 51 -7.79 -1.05 4.86
C TYR A 51 -6.49 -1.13 5.64
N THR A 52 -6.52 -1.87 6.75
CA THR A 52 -5.31 -2.18 7.52
C THR A 52 -4.59 -3.34 6.86
N CYS A 53 -3.29 -3.19 6.63
CA CYS A 53 -2.49 -4.24 6.02
C CYS A 53 -1.03 -4.13 6.45
N ASP A 54 -0.47 -5.26 6.88
CA ASP A 54 0.97 -5.41 7.04
C ASP A 54 1.51 -5.93 5.70
N ALA A 55 2.19 -5.09 4.95
CA ALA A 55 2.65 -5.41 3.61
C ALA A 55 3.69 -6.53 3.56
N ALA A 56 4.34 -6.85 4.68
CA ALA A 56 5.30 -7.95 4.76
C ALA A 56 4.65 -9.30 5.06
N ASP A 57 3.34 -9.35 5.28
CA ASP A 57 2.61 -10.58 5.59
C ASP A 57 1.81 -11.04 4.37
N PRO A 58 2.14 -12.23 3.78
CA PRO A 58 1.44 -12.72 2.60
C PRO A 58 -0.07 -12.86 2.75
N ILE A 59 -0.53 -13.24 3.94
CA ILE A 59 -1.95 -13.39 4.22
C ILE A 59 -2.66 -12.05 4.24
N HIS A 60 -2.05 -11.05 4.89
CA HIS A 60 -2.57 -9.68 4.91
C HIS A 60 -2.68 -9.10 3.50
N VAL A 61 -1.68 -9.31 2.67
CA VAL A 61 -1.67 -8.80 1.30
C VAL A 61 -2.74 -9.48 0.44
N GLU A 62 -2.91 -10.79 0.56
CA GLU A 62 -3.96 -11.52 -0.13
C GLU A 62 -5.35 -11.02 0.28
N GLU A 63 -5.58 -10.85 1.59
CA GLU A 63 -6.83 -10.31 2.12
C GLU A 63 -7.09 -8.88 1.62
N LEU A 64 -6.05 -8.04 1.58
CA LEU A 64 -6.17 -6.68 1.06
C LEU A 64 -6.69 -6.71 -0.39
N PHE A 65 -6.12 -7.56 -1.24
CA PHE A 65 -6.55 -7.62 -2.63
C PHE A 65 -7.95 -8.19 -2.78
N LYS A 66 -8.38 -9.11 -1.93
CA LYS A 66 -9.76 -9.60 -1.92
C LYS A 66 -10.74 -8.47 -1.61
N LYS A 67 -10.44 -7.67 -0.60
CA LYS A 67 -11.26 -6.51 -0.22
C LYS A 67 -11.26 -5.44 -1.33
N THR A 68 -10.11 -5.24 -1.95
CA THR A 68 -9.99 -4.31 -3.08
C THR A 68 -10.85 -4.78 -4.25
N ASP A 69 -10.81 -6.08 -4.58
CA ASP A 69 -11.62 -6.66 -5.64
C ASP A 69 -13.12 -6.40 -5.41
N GLU A 70 -13.58 -6.54 -4.16
CA GLU A 70 -14.97 -6.32 -3.81
C GLU A 70 -15.37 -4.83 -3.88
N ALA A 71 -14.46 -3.95 -3.50
CA ALA A 71 -14.75 -2.51 -3.41
C ALA A 71 -14.63 -1.79 -4.76
N ILE A 72 -13.60 -2.09 -5.54
CA ILE A 72 -13.28 -1.35 -6.77
C ILE A 72 -12.95 -2.24 -7.97
N GLY A 73 -12.97 -3.56 -7.79
CA GLY A 73 -12.54 -4.49 -8.84
C GLY A 73 -11.02 -4.53 -8.98
N THR A 74 -10.54 -4.97 -10.16
CA THR A 74 -9.10 -4.98 -10.43
C THR A 74 -8.57 -3.55 -10.53
N PRO A 75 -7.61 -3.16 -9.69
CA PRO A 75 -7.06 -1.80 -9.79
C PRO A 75 -6.31 -1.61 -11.11
N GLU A 76 -6.51 -0.46 -11.71
CA GLU A 76 -5.79 -0.03 -12.90
C GLU A 76 -4.33 0.29 -12.56
N ILE A 77 -4.12 0.90 -11.40
CA ILE A 77 -2.80 1.31 -10.91
C ILE A 77 -2.62 0.78 -9.50
N VAL A 78 -1.46 0.17 -9.24
CA VAL A 78 -1.06 -0.24 -7.90
C VAL A 78 0.26 0.44 -7.57
N ILE A 79 0.29 1.15 -6.45
CA ILE A 79 1.49 1.84 -5.98
C ILE A 79 1.93 1.21 -4.67
N TYR A 80 3.19 0.77 -4.62
CA TYR A 80 3.81 0.25 -3.42
C TYR A 80 4.81 1.28 -2.88
N ASN A 81 4.51 1.89 -1.74
CA ASN A 81 5.35 2.93 -1.14
C ASN A 81 5.74 2.69 0.32
N PRO A 82 5.59 1.48 0.90
CA PRO A 82 6.16 1.25 2.23
C PRO A 82 7.68 1.26 2.18
N SER A 83 8.30 1.79 3.22
CA SER A 83 9.73 1.67 3.39
C SER A 83 10.05 1.56 4.87
N ALA A 84 11.08 0.80 5.19
CA ALA A 84 11.64 0.72 6.52
C ALA A 84 13.15 0.84 6.41
N ARG A 85 13.73 1.56 7.33
CA ARG A 85 15.18 1.80 7.33
C ARG A 85 15.76 1.52 8.70
N VAL A 86 16.95 0.94 8.71
CA VAL A 86 17.74 0.77 9.91
C VAL A 86 19.00 1.60 9.72
N ARG A 87 19.28 2.50 10.63
CA ARG A 87 20.41 3.43 10.53
C ARG A 87 21.52 3.06 11.50
N GLY A 88 22.73 3.22 11.03
CA GLY A 88 23.92 2.98 11.83
C GLY A 88 25.07 2.39 11.01
N SER A 89 26.18 2.16 11.68
CA SER A 89 27.31 1.43 11.11
C SER A 89 26.89 0.00 10.87
N ILE A 90 27.34 -0.61 9.79
CA ILE A 90 27.03 -2.00 9.50
C ILE A 90 27.40 -2.94 10.66
N ALA A 91 28.47 -2.61 11.38
CA ALA A 91 28.90 -3.38 12.54
C ALA A 91 27.93 -3.35 13.72
N ASP A 92 27.12 -2.30 13.80
CA ASP A 92 26.22 -2.05 14.94
C ASP A 92 24.75 -2.32 14.65
N LEU A 93 24.38 -2.61 13.40
CA LEU A 93 22.97 -2.85 13.03
C LEU A 93 22.45 -4.14 13.67
N ASP A 94 21.22 -4.06 14.20
CA ASP A 94 20.56 -5.24 14.72
C ASP A 94 20.07 -6.12 13.54
N PRO A 95 20.50 -7.40 13.49
CA PRO A 95 20.11 -8.29 12.38
C PRO A 95 18.60 -8.48 12.23
N HIS A 96 17.85 -8.53 13.34
CA HIS A 96 16.39 -8.71 13.29
C HIS A 96 15.68 -7.50 12.74
N GLU A 97 16.10 -6.30 13.14
CA GLU A 97 15.53 -5.06 12.61
C GLU A 97 15.89 -4.86 11.15
N THR A 98 17.09 -5.25 10.76
CA THR A 98 17.53 -5.19 9.36
C THR A 98 16.70 -6.15 8.50
N LYS A 99 16.45 -7.36 8.98
CA LYS A 99 15.60 -8.32 8.27
C LYS A 99 14.19 -7.78 8.08
N LYS A 100 13.60 -7.20 9.13
CA LYS A 100 12.27 -6.57 9.03
C LYS A 100 12.23 -5.46 7.99
N ALA A 101 13.27 -4.63 7.95
CA ALA A 101 13.36 -3.54 6.98
C ALA A 101 13.39 -4.07 5.55
N ILE A 102 14.12 -5.14 5.29
CA ILE A 102 14.17 -5.81 3.99
C ILE A 102 12.81 -6.42 3.63
N GLU A 103 12.16 -7.06 4.59
CA GLU A 103 10.84 -7.66 4.37
C GLU A 103 9.79 -6.61 3.98
N ILE A 104 9.79 -5.47 4.65
CA ILE A 104 8.86 -4.38 4.34
C ILE A 104 9.22 -3.72 3.01
N THR A 105 10.47 -3.40 2.79
CA THR A 105 10.91 -2.59 1.64
C THR A 105 10.96 -3.41 0.35
N CYS A 106 11.35 -4.66 0.41
CA CYS A 106 11.55 -5.52 -0.75
C CYS A 106 10.53 -6.64 -0.89
N TYR A 107 10.45 -7.51 0.12
CA TYR A 107 9.56 -8.68 0.08
C TYR A 107 8.09 -8.28 -0.04
N GLY A 108 7.67 -7.27 0.70
CA GLY A 108 6.30 -6.75 0.60
C GLY A 108 5.97 -6.24 -0.81
N GLY A 109 6.94 -5.59 -1.45
CA GLY A 109 6.80 -5.15 -2.84
C GLY A 109 6.57 -6.32 -3.79
N PHE A 110 7.27 -7.43 -3.59
CA PHE A 110 7.03 -8.66 -4.33
C PHE A 110 5.62 -9.20 -4.10
N LEU A 111 5.18 -9.28 -2.85
CA LEU A 111 3.86 -9.79 -2.51
C LEU A 111 2.74 -8.99 -3.17
N VAL A 112 2.83 -7.67 -3.11
CA VAL A 112 1.84 -6.78 -3.71
C VAL A 112 1.88 -6.88 -5.24
N ALA A 113 3.07 -6.87 -5.83
CA ALA A 113 3.22 -6.99 -7.28
C ALA A 113 2.67 -8.33 -7.79
N GLN A 114 2.88 -9.43 -7.06
CA GLN A 114 2.37 -10.73 -7.44
C GLN A 114 0.84 -10.74 -7.48
N GLN A 115 0.19 -10.22 -6.45
CA GLN A 115 -1.28 -10.16 -6.40
C GLN A 115 -1.85 -9.24 -7.50
N ALA A 116 -1.19 -8.13 -7.76
CA ALA A 116 -1.56 -7.23 -8.84
C ALA A 116 -1.44 -7.93 -10.20
N ALA A 117 -0.32 -8.60 -10.46
CA ALA A 117 -0.08 -9.30 -11.71
C ALA A 117 -1.10 -10.41 -11.97
N LYS A 118 -1.45 -11.18 -10.94
CA LYS A 118 -2.45 -12.24 -11.07
C LYS A 118 -3.79 -11.72 -11.60
N ARG A 119 -4.14 -10.48 -11.26
CA ARG A 119 -5.39 -9.85 -11.67
C ARG A 119 -5.29 -9.12 -12.99
N MET A 120 -4.19 -8.38 -13.19
CA MET A 120 -4.00 -7.55 -14.37
C MET A 120 -3.68 -8.34 -15.64
N LEU A 121 -3.12 -9.54 -15.49
CA LEU A 121 -2.75 -10.40 -16.62
C LEU A 121 -3.85 -11.36 -17.08
N LYS A 122 -5.01 -11.25 -16.54
CA LYS A 122 -6.16 -12.07 -16.94
C LYS A 122 -6.77 -11.61 -18.25
#